data_56177cdd2d4d81e76c0cfce271bceecf
#
_entry.id   56177cdd2d4d81e76c0cfce271bceecf
#
_cell.length_a   1.000
_cell.length_b   1.000
_cell.length_c   1.000
_cell.angle_alpha   90.00
_cell.angle_beta   90.00
_cell.angle_gamma   90.00
#
_symmetry.space_group_name_H-M   'P 1'
#
loop_
_entity.id
_entity.type
_entity.pdbx_description
1 polymer ?
#
loop_
_entity_poly.entity_id
_entity_poly.type
_entity_poly.pdbx_seq_one_letter_code
_entity_poly.pdbx_strand_id
1 'polypeptide(L)'
;GKVLLEGEDITRLSPQQRVSRGMAFVPQTQNVFVSLSVEENLEMGAYLRDDDFSGTMEQVFELFPVLKKKRQQPAGELSGGQRQQVAVGRALMTQPSVLMLDEPTAGVSPIVMDELFERILEVKKTGIAILMVEQNARQALGIADRGFVLVTGENRYTDSGQALLDNEDVRRSFLGG
;
A
#
# COMPACT_ATOMS: atom_id res chain seq x y z
N GLY A 1 14.16 -19.14 4.23
CA GLY A 1 13.21 -18.56 5.17
C GLY A 1 11.81 -19.11 4.98
N LYS A 2 10.90 -18.73 5.88
CA LYS A 2 9.48 -19.05 5.81
C LYS A 2 8.66 -17.77 5.82
N VAL A 3 7.54 -17.78 5.13
CA VAL A 3 6.52 -16.72 5.19
C VAL A 3 5.25 -17.35 5.74
N LEU A 4 4.79 -16.81 6.87
CA LEU A 4 3.57 -17.24 7.53
C LEU A 4 2.53 -16.12 7.45
N LEU A 5 1.31 -16.45 7.08
CA LEU A 5 0.15 -15.56 7.14
C LEU A 5 -0.92 -16.23 8.02
N GLU A 6 -1.30 -15.56 9.11
CA GLU A 6 -2.27 -16.09 10.08
C GLU A 6 -1.94 -17.52 10.57
N GLY A 7 -0.63 -17.84 10.68
CA GLY A 7 -0.12 -19.15 11.08
C GLY A 7 0.03 -20.17 9.96
N GLU A 8 -0.51 -19.92 8.76
CA GLU A 8 -0.36 -20.78 7.58
C GLU A 8 0.95 -20.50 6.86
N ASP A 9 1.70 -21.55 6.47
CA ASP A 9 2.94 -21.44 5.68
C ASP A 9 2.58 -21.21 4.20
N ILE A 10 2.78 -19.98 3.73
CA ILE A 10 2.51 -19.55 2.36
C ILE A 10 3.78 -19.42 1.50
N THR A 11 4.91 -19.94 2.00
CA THR A 11 6.23 -19.76 1.38
C THR A 11 6.27 -20.20 -0.08
N ARG A 12 5.64 -21.36 -0.38
CA ARG A 12 5.67 -21.99 -1.70
C ARG A 12 4.45 -21.72 -2.57
N LEU A 13 3.50 -20.92 -2.08
CA LEU A 13 2.30 -20.60 -2.83
C LEU A 13 2.60 -19.66 -4.00
N SER A 14 1.87 -19.85 -5.11
CA SER A 14 1.90 -18.92 -6.24
C SER A 14 1.36 -17.53 -5.82
N PRO A 15 1.67 -16.46 -6.59
CA PRO A 15 1.10 -15.14 -6.32
C PRO A 15 -0.43 -15.16 -6.19
N GLN A 16 -1.13 -15.83 -7.11
CA GLN A 16 -2.60 -15.95 -7.09
C GLN A 16 -3.10 -16.64 -5.82
N GLN A 17 -2.44 -17.73 -5.41
CA GLN A 17 -2.78 -18.42 -4.17
C GLN A 17 -2.55 -17.57 -2.93
N ARG A 18 -1.52 -16.70 -2.91
CA ARG A 18 -1.28 -15.75 -1.82
C ARG A 18 -2.37 -14.67 -1.77
N VAL A 19 -2.78 -14.16 -2.95
CA VAL A 19 -3.90 -13.21 -3.02
C VAL A 19 -5.18 -13.83 -2.47
N SER A 20 -5.50 -15.07 -2.86
CA SER A 20 -6.67 -15.80 -2.33
C SER A 20 -6.60 -16.08 -0.82
N ARG A 21 -5.42 -15.93 -0.19
CA ARG A 21 -5.22 -16.04 1.27
C ARG A 21 -5.20 -14.69 1.98
N GLY A 22 -5.55 -13.60 1.28
CA GLY A 22 -5.66 -12.27 1.86
C GLY A 22 -4.40 -11.42 1.79
N MET A 23 -3.41 -11.75 0.93
CA MET A 23 -2.29 -10.84 0.64
C MET A 23 -2.60 -9.99 -0.58
N ALA A 24 -2.38 -8.68 -0.49
CA ALA A 24 -2.38 -7.79 -1.65
C ALA A 24 -1.03 -7.07 -1.77
N PHE A 25 -0.63 -6.76 -2.99
CA PHE A 25 0.63 -6.08 -3.27
C PHE A 25 0.45 -4.94 -4.28
N VAL A 26 1.00 -3.78 -3.95
CA VAL A 26 1.07 -2.62 -4.82
C VAL A 26 2.54 -2.35 -5.15
N PRO A 27 2.98 -2.62 -6.39
CA PRO A 27 4.36 -2.34 -6.81
C PRO A 27 4.59 -0.84 -7.01
N GLN A 28 5.84 -0.41 -6.95
CA GLN A 28 6.26 0.97 -7.15
C GLN A 28 5.86 1.53 -8.52
N THR A 29 5.99 0.73 -9.59
CA THR A 29 5.77 1.15 -10.97
C THR A 29 4.78 0.25 -11.69
N GLN A 30 4.23 0.74 -12.82
CA GLN A 30 3.28 -0.02 -13.67
C GLN A 30 2.09 -0.60 -12.88
N ASN A 31 1.65 0.16 -11.89
CA ASN A 31 0.66 -0.28 -10.92
C ASN A 31 -0.80 0.03 -11.33
N VAL A 32 -1.05 0.56 -12.53
CA VAL A 32 -2.40 0.80 -13.09
C VAL A 32 -2.47 0.46 -14.56
N PHE A 33 -3.65 0.11 -15.05
CA PHE A 33 -3.95 -0.04 -16.47
C PHE A 33 -4.36 1.32 -17.02
N VAL A 34 -3.43 1.99 -17.70
CA VAL A 34 -3.57 3.41 -18.13
C VAL A 34 -4.70 3.64 -19.14
N SER A 35 -5.04 2.63 -19.95
CA SER A 35 -6.12 2.67 -20.94
C SER A 35 -7.50 2.40 -20.38
N LEU A 36 -7.58 1.81 -19.18
CA LEU A 36 -8.84 1.53 -18.50
C LEU A 36 -9.26 2.73 -17.64
N SER A 37 -10.56 2.89 -17.43
CA SER A 37 -11.11 3.85 -16.48
C SER A 37 -10.69 3.52 -15.05
N VAL A 38 -10.91 4.44 -14.12
CA VAL A 38 -10.73 4.20 -12.69
C VAL A 38 -11.56 3.00 -12.24
N GLU A 39 -12.85 2.97 -12.60
CA GLU A 39 -13.76 1.90 -12.23
C GLU A 39 -13.30 0.54 -12.76
N GLU A 40 -12.98 0.44 -14.05
CA GLU A 40 -12.45 -0.79 -14.66
C GLU A 40 -11.14 -1.25 -14.01
N ASN A 41 -10.25 -0.31 -13.62
CA ASN A 41 -9.06 -0.65 -12.84
C ASN A 41 -9.42 -1.31 -11.50
N LEU A 42 -10.42 -0.80 -10.80
CA LEU A 42 -10.88 -1.37 -9.53
C LEU A 42 -11.50 -2.76 -9.76
N GLU A 43 -12.36 -2.91 -10.78
CA GLU A 43 -12.96 -4.20 -11.16
C GLU A 43 -11.90 -5.28 -11.44
N MET A 44 -10.80 -4.91 -12.12
CA MET A 44 -9.66 -5.81 -12.33
C MET A 44 -9.05 -6.32 -11.01
N GLY A 45 -9.17 -5.56 -9.93
CA GLY A 45 -8.76 -6.01 -8.59
C GLY A 45 -9.64 -7.14 -8.04
N ALA A 46 -10.90 -7.20 -8.45
CA ALA A 46 -11.86 -8.23 -8.05
C ALA A 46 -11.82 -9.49 -8.94
N TYR A 47 -10.89 -9.60 -9.91
CA TYR A 47 -10.84 -10.67 -10.91
C TYR A 47 -10.88 -12.11 -10.34
N LEU A 48 -10.36 -12.32 -9.13
CA LEU A 48 -10.35 -13.63 -8.47
C LEU A 48 -11.59 -13.87 -7.59
N ARG A 49 -12.57 -12.96 -7.59
CA ARG A 49 -13.79 -13.03 -6.78
C ARG A 49 -14.97 -13.46 -7.64
N ASP A 50 -15.82 -14.31 -7.07
CA ASP A 50 -17.08 -14.79 -7.71
C ASP A 50 -18.33 -14.18 -7.05
N ASP A 51 -18.14 -13.33 -6.01
CA ASP A 51 -19.20 -12.66 -5.26
C ASP A 51 -19.51 -11.25 -5.79
N ASP A 52 -20.62 -10.66 -5.34
CA ASP A 52 -20.91 -9.24 -5.60
C ASP A 52 -19.95 -8.32 -4.83
N PHE A 53 -19.08 -7.65 -5.56
CA PHE A 53 -18.09 -6.72 -5.02
C PHE A 53 -18.53 -5.25 -5.03
N SER A 54 -19.78 -4.95 -5.36
CA SER A 54 -20.29 -3.58 -5.42
C SER A 54 -20.12 -2.83 -4.10
N GLY A 55 -20.37 -3.51 -2.98
CA GLY A 55 -20.15 -2.97 -1.64
C GLY A 55 -18.67 -2.66 -1.36
N THR A 56 -17.75 -3.51 -1.84
CA THR A 56 -16.30 -3.26 -1.71
C THR A 56 -15.87 -2.06 -2.56
N MET A 57 -16.43 -1.93 -3.76
CA MET A 57 -16.17 -0.79 -4.64
C MET A 57 -16.60 0.54 -3.98
N GLU A 58 -17.78 0.59 -3.37
CA GLU A 58 -18.23 1.79 -2.65
C GLU A 58 -17.33 2.11 -1.45
N GLN A 59 -16.88 1.13 -0.68
CA GLN A 59 -15.91 1.33 0.41
C GLN A 59 -14.59 1.92 -0.11
N VAL A 60 -14.09 1.45 -1.25
CA VAL A 60 -12.89 2.04 -1.90
C VAL A 60 -13.15 3.48 -2.31
N PHE A 61 -14.33 3.81 -2.85
CA PHE A 61 -14.69 5.18 -3.19
C PHE A 61 -14.89 6.09 -1.97
N GLU A 62 -15.29 5.55 -0.83
CA GLU A 62 -15.32 6.30 0.45
C GLU A 62 -13.92 6.62 0.95
N LEU A 63 -12.98 5.67 0.88
CA LEU A 63 -11.57 5.87 1.21
C LEU A 63 -10.88 6.86 0.27
N PHE A 64 -11.25 6.85 -1.02
CA PHE A 64 -10.66 7.66 -2.07
C PHE A 64 -11.72 8.48 -2.85
N PRO A 65 -12.30 9.54 -2.26
CA PRO A 65 -13.41 10.28 -2.88
C PRO A 65 -13.08 10.89 -4.26
N VAL A 66 -11.80 11.18 -4.53
CA VAL A 66 -11.35 11.66 -5.84
C VAL A 66 -11.55 10.60 -6.92
N LEU A 67 -11.39 9.33 -6.60
CA LEU A 67 -11.62 8.23 -7.53
C LEU A 67 -13.10 8.11 -7.89
N LYS A 68 -14.01 8.29 -6.93
CA LYS A 68 -15.46 8.31 -7.18
C LYS A 68 -15.84 9.39 -8.18
N LYS A 69 -15.28 10.61 -8.03
CA LYS A 69 -15.52 11.75 -8.93
C LYS A 69 -15.00 11.50 -10.35
N LYS A 70 -13.96 10.66 -10.49
CA LYS A 70 -13.26 10.38 -11.74
C LYS A 70 -13.47 8.94 -12.23
N ARG A 71 -14.53 8.26 -11.73
CA ARG A 71 -14.71 6.82 -11.94
C ARG A 71 -14.66 6.39 -13.42
N GLN A 72 -15.18 7.22 -14.32
CA GLN A 72 -15.22 6.96 -15.77
C GLN A 72 -13.99 7.51 -16.52
N GLN A 73 -13.08 8.24 -15.84
CA GLN A 73 -11.91 8.82 -16.48
C GLN A 73 -10.82 7.74 -16.67
N PRO A 74 -10.15 7.68 -17.84
CA PRO A 74 -8.99 6.82 -18.05
C PRO A 74 -7.89 7.09 -17.02
N ALA A 75 -7.32 6.02 -16.43
CA ALA A 75 -6.31 6.15 -15.39
C ALA A 75 -5.02 6.85 -15.89
N GLY A 76 -4.75 6.79 -17.19
CA GLY A 76 -3.63 7.49 -17.82
C GLY A 76 -3.69 9.01 -17.71
N GLU A 77 -4.89 9.59 -17.60
CA GLU A 77 -5.12 11.04 -17.48
C GLU A 77 -5.04 11.55 -16.03
N LEU A 78 -4.87 10.66 -15.07
CA LEU A 78 -4.76 11.01 -13.65
C LEU A 78 -3.36 11.54 -13.31
N SER A 79 -3.27 12.33 -12.23
CA SER A 79 -1.97 12.66 -11.62
C SER A 79 -1.27 11.42 -11.06
N GLY A 80 0.04 11.50 -10.81
CA GLY A 80 0.81 10.41 -10.21
C GLY A 80 0.20 9.90 -8.90
N GLY A 81 -0.15 10.82 -8.00
CA GLY A 81 -0.78 10.46 -6.72
C GLY A 81 -2.18 9.87 -6.88
N GLN A 82 -2.98 10.34 -7.85
CA GLN A 82 -4.28 9.74 -8.12
C GLN A 82 -4.13 8.33 -8.71
N ARG A 83 -3.14 8.09 -9.59
CA ARG A 83 -2.83 6.73 -10.04
C ARG A 83 -2.42 5.82 -8.90
N GLN A 84 -1.64 6.33 -7.94
CA GLN A 84 -1.27 5.57 -6.75
C GLN A 84 -2.50 5.20 -5.91
N GLN A 85 -3.46 6.13 -5.75
CA GLN A 85 -4.74 5.82 -5.08
C GLN A 85 -5.55 4.75 -5.85
N VAL A 86 -5.55 4.75 -7.19
CA VAL A 86 -6.17 3.68 -8.00
C VAL A 86 -5.49 2.35 -7.74
N ALA A 87 -4.16 2.31 -7.68
CA ALA A 87 -3.40 1.08 -7.45
C ALA A 87 -3.69 0.49 -6.06
N VAL A 88 -3.74 1.33 -5.01
CA VAL A 88 -4.14 0.92 -3.66
C VAL A 88 -5.60 0.47 -3.65
N GLY A 89 -6.51 1.24 -4.23
CA GLY A 89 -7.93 0.88 -4.34
C GLY A 89 -8.14 -0.46 -5.02
N ARG A 90 -7.44 -0.71 -6.14
CA ARG A 90 -7.48 -2.01 -6.84
C ARG A 90 -7.01 -3.16 -5.95
N ALA A 91 -5.95 -2.95 -5.16
CA ALA A 91 -5.48 -3.96 -4.22
C ALA A 91 -6.52 -4.24 -3.12
N LEU A 92 -7.23 -3.22 -2.65
CA LEU A 92 -8.30 -3.36 -1.64
C LEU A 92 -9.53 -4.12 -2.15
N MET A 93 -9.76 -4.15 -3.47
CA MET A 93 -10.86 -4.94 -4.06
C MET A 93 -10.75 -6.44 -3.77
N THR A 94 -9.56 -6.95 -3.47
CA THR A 94 -9.36 -8.35 -3.04
C THR A 94 -9.81 -8.61 -1.59
N GLN A 95 -10.19 -7.58 -0.82
CA GLN A 95 -10.46 -7.63 0.63
C GLN A 95 -9.32 -8.28 1.42
N PRO A 96 -8.10 -7.74 1.35
CA PRO A 96 -6.93 -8.37 1.93
C PRO A 96 -6.90 -8.23 3.46
N SER A 97 -6.28 -9.20 4.15
CA SER A 97 -5.88 -9.04 5.55
C SER A 97 -4.52 -8.33 5.69
N VAL A 98 -3.67 -8.41 4.65
CA VAL A 98 -2.37 -7.73 4.57
C VAL A 98 -2.21 -7.02 3.23
N LEU A 99 -1.93 -5.72 3.28
CA LEU A 99 -1.60 -4.89 2.13
C LEU A 99 -0.09 -4.56 2.15
N MET A 100 0.61 -4.96 1.10
CA MET A 100 2.03 -4.65 0.92
C MET A 100 2.19 -3.50 -0.07
N LEU A 101 2.95 -2.47 0.31
CA LEU A 101 3.20 -1.27 -0.47
C LEU A 101 4.70 -1.11 -0.71
N ASP A 102 5.09 -1.02 -1.98
CA ASP A 102 6.49 -0.83 -2.37
C ASP A 102 6.69 0.61 -2.87
N GLU A 103 7.35 1.42 -2.05
CA GLU A 103 7.62 2.85 -2.26
C GLU A 103 6.40 3.62 -2.79
N PRO A 104 5.25 3.61 -2.08
CA PRO A 104 4.00 4.20 -2.57
C PRO A 104 4.09 5.70 -2.81
N THR A 105 5.08 6.40 -2.23
CA THR A 105 5.27 7.84 -2.40
C THR A 105 6.37 8.20 -3.40
N ALA A 106 6.95 7.23 -4.12
CA ALA A 106 8.01 7.49 -5.08
C ALA A 106 7.53 8.41 -6.23
N GLY A 107 8.28 9.48 -6.47
CA GLY A 107 8.03 10.39 -7.61
C GLY A 107 6.78 11.28 -7.48
N VAL A 108 6.16 11.38 -6.31
CA VAL A 108 5.06 12.32 -6.05
C VAL A 108 5.55 13.59 -5.35
N SER A 109 4.79 14.68 -5.46
CA SER A 109 5.10 15.92 -4.74
C SER A 109 4.88 15.76 -3.22
N PRO A 110 5.53 16.61 -2.37
CA PRO A 110 5.38 16.52 -0.92
C PRO A 110 3.90 16.59 -0.44
N ILE A 111 3.10 17.45 -1.04
CA ILE A 111 1.67 17.59 -0.70
C ILE A 111 0.92 16.27 -0.99
N VAL A 112 1.17 15.66 -2.13
CA VAL A 112 0.55 14.39 -2.52
C VAL A 112 1.07 13.23 -1.65
N MET A 113 2.31 13.29 -1.21
CA MET A 113 2.89 12.34 -0.27
C MET A 113 2.14 12.35 1.06
N ASP A 114 1.91 13.54 1.64
CA ASP A 114 1.16 13.70 2.88
C ASP A 114 -0.27 13.13 2.75
N GLU A 115 -0.97 13.45 1.64
CA GLU A 115 -2.29 12.89 1.34
C GLU A 115 -2.26 11.35 1.26
N LEU A 116 -1.23 10.76 0.64
CA LEU A 116 -1.10 9.30 0.53
C LEU A 116 -0.89 8.64 1.89
N PHE A 117 -0.04 9.22 2.75
CA PHE A 117 0.14 8.71 4.12
C PHE A 117 -1.15 8.80 4.94
N GLU A 118 -1.93 9.89 4.81
CA GLU A 118 -3.25 10.00 5.44
C GLU A 118 -4.19 8.88 4.95
N ARG A 119 -4.24 8.60 3.63
CA ARG A 119 -5.06 7.51 3.08
C ARG A 119 -4.60 6.14 3.56
N ILE A 120 -3.29 5.90 3.68
CA ILE A 120 -2.74 4.67 4.25
C ILE A 120 -3.20 4.48 5.70
N LEU A 121 -3.22 5.55 6.50
CA LEU A 121 -3.76 5.52 7.86
C LEU A 121 -5.26 5.21 7.89
N GLU A 122 -6.06 5.76 6.96
CA GLU A 122 -7.49 5.43 6.85
C GLU A 122 -7.68 3.94 6.49
N VAL A 123 -6.89 3.40 5.56
CA VAL A 123 -6.89 1.95 5.25
C VAL A 123 -6.53 1.13 6.49
N LYS A 124 -5.51 1.52 7.26
CA LYS A 124 -5.15 0.84 8.52
C LYS A 124 -6.32 0.79 9.52
N LYS A 125 -7.12 1.86 9.62
CA LYS A 125 -8.30 1.90 10.51
C LYS A 125 -9.38 0.89 10.16
N THR A 126 -9.41 0.37 8.93
CA THR A 126 -10.33 -0.71 8.54
C THR A 126 -9.92 -2.08 9.08
N GLY A 127 -8.77 -2.19 9.75
CA GLY A 127 -8.26 -3.44 10.33
C GLY A 127 -7.28 -4.20 9.42
N ILE A 128 -6.97 -3.67 8.24
CA ILE A 128 -5.99 -4.26 7.32
C ILE A 128 -4.57 -4.00 7.87
N ALA A 129 -3.75 -5.05 8.00
CA ALA A 129 -2.35 -4.90 8.31
C ALA A 129 -1.58 -4.34 7.11
N ILE A 130 -0.68 -3.38 7.34
CA ILE A 130 0.10 -2.75 6.27
C ILE A 130 1.58 -3.05 6.46
N LEU A 131 2.19 -3.62 5.42
CA LEU A 131 3.64 -3.76 5.29
C LEU A 131 4.11 -2.81 4.20
N MET A 132 4.91 -1.81 4.56
CA MET A 132 5.36 -0.78 3.63
C MET A 132 6.88 -0.73 3.57
N VAL A 133 7.43 -0.65 2.37
CA VAL A 133 8.83 -0.27 2.12
C VAL A 133 8.81 1.17 1.63
N GLU A 134 9.58 2.05 2.25
CA GLU A 134 9.62 3.47 1.91
C GLU A 134 11.01 4.06 2.01
N GLN A 135 11.32 4.96 1.07
CA GLN A 135 12.53 5.77 1.09
C GLN A 135 12.36 7.01 1.99
N ASN A 136 11.14 7.54 2.08
CA ASN A 136 10.80 8.66 2.96
C ASN A 136 10.64 8.18 4.41
N ALA A 137 11.75 7.70 4.99
CA ALA A 137 11.77 6.98 6.25
C ALA A 137 11.18 7.77 7.41
N ARG A 138 11.37 9.10 7.46
CA ARG A 138 10.82 9.94 8.55
C ARG A 138 9.30 9.89 8.61
N GLN A 139 8.63 10.07 7.47
CA GLN A 139 7.17 10.04 7.41
C GLN A 139 6.63 8.63 7.61
N ALA A 140 7.26 7.63 6.99
CA ALA A 140 6.87 6.23 7.14
C ALA A 140 6.96 5.76 8.61
N LEU A 141 8.06 6.07 9.31
CA LEU A 141 8.23 5.75 10.73
C LEU A 141 7.23 6.51 11.61
N GLY A 142 6.85 7.74 11.22
CA GLY A 142 5.87 8.55 11.94
C GLY A 142 4.47 7.92 12.04
N ILE A 143 4.11 7.03 11.10
CA ILE A 143 2.81 6.32 11.08
C ILE A 143 2.93 4.83 11.40
N ALA A 144 4.15 4.30 11.52
CA ALA A 144 4.41 2.89 11.73
C ALA A 144 4.30 2.48 13.21
N ASP A 145 3.61 1.39 13.51
CA ASP A 145 3.64 0.78 14.83
C ASP A 145 5.00 0.14 15.10
N ARG A 146 5.63 -0.41 14.06
CA ARG A 146 6.93 -1.07 14.11
C ARG A 146 7.72 -0.80 12.84
N GLY A 147 9.01 -0.50 12.98
CA GLY A 147 9.93 -0.29 11.87
C GLY A 147 11.08 -1.29 11.89
N PHE A 148 11.61 -1.55 10.70
CA PHE A 148 12.81 -2.36 10.45
C PHE A 148 13.75 -1.54 9.56
N VAL A 149 14.95 -1.28 10.03
CA VAL A 149 15.96 -0.54 9.25
C VAL A 149 16.96 -1.56 8.69
N LEU A 150 16.92 -1.74 7.37
CA LEU A 150 17.81 -2.66 6.66
C LEU A 150 19.02 -1.90 6.12
N VAL A 151 20.21 -2.45 6.35
CA VAL A 151 21.48 -1.92 5.86
C VAL A 151 22.25 -3.03 5.18
N THR A 152 22.57 -2.87 3.91
CA THR A 152 23.33 -3.84 3.13
C THR A 152 22.76 -5.27 3.18
N GLY A 153 21.42 -5.38 3.19
CA GLY A 153 20.71 -6.67 3.22
C GLY A 153 20.51 -7.28 4.61
N GLU A 154 20.97 -6.60 5.68
CA GLU A 154 20.82 -7.05 7.05
C GLU A 154 19.88 -6.12 7.84
N ASN A 155 19.03 -6.69 8.70
CA ASN A 155 18.23 -5.92 9.60
C ASN A 155 19.09 -5.38 10.76
N ARG A 156 19.30 -4.05 10.78
CA ARG A 156 20.19 -3.38 11.74
C ARG A 156 19.47 -2.88 12.98
N TYR A 157 18.27 -2.32 12.80
CA TYR A 157 17.47 -1.80 13.90
C TYR A 157 16.01 -2.26 13.76
N THR A 158 15.40 -2.58 14.88
CA THR A 158 13.97 -2.94 14.96
C THR A 158 13.41 -2.37 16.24
N ASP A 159 12.40 -1.50 16.11
CA ASP A 159 11.69 -0.91 17.26
C ASP A 159 10.34 -0.33 16.80
N SER A 160 9.61 0.35 17.69
CA SER A 160 8.49 1.19 17.31
C SER A 160 8.94 2.31 16.37
N GLY A 161 8.04 2.80 15.51
CA GLY A 161 8.36 3.91 14.60
C GLY A 161 8.91 5.12 15.36
N GLN A 162 8.29 5.49 16.48
CA GLN A 162 8.73 6.63 17.32
C GLN A 162 10.12 6.41 17.92
N ALA A 163 10.41 5.21 18.46
CA ALA A 163 11.71 4.91 19.04
C ALA A 163 12.83 4.98 17.97
N LEU A 164 12.54 4.55 16.74
CA LEU A 164 13.49 4.68 15.62
C LEU A 164 13.69 6.14 15.20
N LEU A 165 12.64 6.97 15.23
CA LEU A 165 12.75 8.41 14.96
C LEU A 165 13.61 9.12 15.99
N ASP A 166 13.60 8.68 17.25
CA ASP A 166 14.36 9.27 18.35
C ASP A 166 15.79 8.71 18.45
N ASN A 167 16.11 7.62 17.75
CA ASN A 167 17.40 6.98 17.75
C ASN A 167 18.44 7.84 16.99
N GLU A 168 19.51 8.24 17.67
CA GLU A 168 20.54 9.13 17.10
C GLU A 168 21.28 8.53 15.91
N ASP A 169 21.59 7.23 15.94
CA ASP A 169 22.29 6.55 14.84
C ASP A 169 21.38 6.43 13.61
N VAL A 170 20.10 6.12 13.81
CA VAL A 170 19.10 6.08 12.74
C VAL A 170 18.90 7.47 12.14
N ARG A 171 18.76 8.50 12.98
CA ARG A 171 18.64 9.90 12.53
C ARG A 171 19.82 10.33 11.68
N ARG A 172 21.03 10.11 12.17
CA ARG A 172 22.27 10.51 11.48
C ARG A 172 22.47 9.78 10.16
N SER A 173 22.14 8.48 10.12
CA SER A 173 22.45 7.63 8.96
C SER A 173 21.35 7.59 7.90
N PHE A 174 20.07 7.78 8.28
CA PHE A 174 18.93 7.51 7.39
C PHE A 174 17.88 8.62 7.33
N LEU A 175 17.85 9.57 8.29
CA LEU A 175 16.80 10.58 8.36
C LEU A 175 17.29 12.00 8.01
N GLY A 176 18.55 12.13 7.57
CA GLY A 176 19.14 13.41 7.15
C GLY A 176 19.36 14.37 8.30
N GLY A 177 19.94 13.84 9.39
CA GLY A 177 20.28 14.41 10.69
C GLY A 177 20.36 15.88 10.91
#